data_898e46446c1eda4490152c2f6a279551
#
_entry.id   898e46446c1eda4490152c2f6a279551
#
_cell.length_a   1.000
_cell.length_b   1.000
_cell.length_c   1.000
_cell.angle_alpha   90.00
_cell.angle_beta   90.00
_cell.angle_gamma   90.00
#
_symmetry.space_group_name_H-M   'P 1'
#
loop_
_entity.id
_entity.type
_entity.pdbx_description
1 polymer ?
#
loop_
_entity_poly.entity_id
_entity_poly.type
_entity_poly.pdbx_seq_one_letter_code
_entity_poly.pdbx_strand_id
1 'polypeptide(L)'
;MRHLRVEVMELCEGAGLYQIDLLNGSKERVSEAEYWARRRGQLKLDRENAALTAAGQQTTQTKFETAKETLRKQISDVLDTAMSFEDFSDRLLQQYGIAVKESRGCLSYLPAGRNKFIRAKHLGDKFDKAAVLATLQANAERKPKSQFKQDTIGKLIDIQSKMTEGKGIGYKRWLTKHNLKVMAQ
;
A
#
# COMPACT_ATOMS: atom_id res chain seq x y z
N MET A 1 1.61 -27.39 26.00
CA MET A 1 0.79 -26.74 24.96
C MET A 1 1.46 -26.66 23.59
N ARG A 2 2.79 -26.37 23.47
CA ARG A 2 3.48 -26.33 22.17
C ARG A 2 3.56 -27.73 21.51
N HIS A 3 3.90 -28.75 22.29
CA HIS A 3 3.99 -30.15 21.83
C HIS A 3 2.67 -30.63 21.18
N LEU A 4 1.55 -30.43 21.87
CA LEU A 4 0.22 -30.80 21.37
C LEU A 4 -0.11 -30.14 20.01
N ARG A 5 0.32 -28.89 19.81
CA ARG A 5 0.11 -28.18 18.53
C ARG A 5 0.93 -28.80 17.40
N VAL A 6 2.17 -29.22 17.68
CA VAL A 6 3.02 -29.92 16.71
C VAL A 6 2.36 -31.24 16.30
N GLU A 7 1.96 -32.06 17.26
CA GLU A 7 1.28 -33.36 16.99
C GLU A 7 0.01 -33.18 16.14
N VAL A 8 -0.82 -32.18 16.46
CA VAL A 8 -2.02 -31.89 15.66
C VAL A 8 -1.65 -31.48 14.22
N MET A 9 -0.60 -30.67 14.05
CA MET A 9 -0.14 -30.28 12.71
C MET A 9 0.38 -31.48 11.91
N GLU A 10 1.16 -32.37 12.53
CA GLU A 10 1.67 -33.60 11.91
C GLU A 10 0.54 -34.55 11.51
N LEU A 11 -0.45 -34.72 12.37
CA LEU A 11 -1.63 -35.54 12.07
C LEU A 11 -2.46 -34.99 10.90
N CYS A 12 -2.64 -33.66 10.86
CA CYS A 12 -3.36 -33.00 9.77
C CYS A 12 -2.59 -33.11 8.44
N GLU A 13 -1.25 -32.94 8.48
CA GLU A 13 -0.39 -33.10 7.31
C GLU A 13 -0.43 -34.55 6.79
N GLY A 14 -0.31 -35.56 7.69
CA GLY A 14 -0.41 -36.97 7.34
C GLY A 14 -1.78 -37.34 6.76
N ALA A 15 -2.85 -36.67 7.15
CA ALA A 15 -4.20 -36.86 6.62
C ALA A 15 -4.51 -36.01 5.37
N GLY A 16 -3.56 -35.21 4.86
CA GLY A 16 -3.75 -34.34 3.69
C GLY A 16 -4.76 -33.21 3.91
N LEU A 17 -5.02 -32.82 5.17
CA LEU A 17 -5.96 -31.76 5.52
C LEU A 17 -5.28 -30.39 5.46
N TYR A 18 -6.02 -29.39 4.98
CA TYR A 18 -5.57 -28.00 5.06
C TYR A 18 -5.42 -27.58 6.52
N GLN A 19 -4.25 -27.09 6.87
CA GLN A 19 -3.97 -26.65 8.24
C GLN A 19 -3.49 -25.21 8.31
N ILE A 20 -3.74 -24.59 9.46
CA ILE A 20 -3.24 -23.27 9.83
C ILE A 20 -1.98 -23.48 10.68
N ASP A 21 -0.97 -22.62 10.50
CA ASP A 21 0.22 -22.62 11.35
C ASP A 21 -0.15 -22.27 12.82
N LEU A 22 -0.26 -23.29 13.65
CA LEU A 22 -0.61 -23.14 15.07
C LEU A 22 0.57 -22.73 15.93
N LEU A 23 1.81 -22.77 15.40
CA LEU A 23 3.03 -22.44 16.14
C LEU A 23 3.37 -20.96 16.04
N ASN A 24 3.31 -20.40 14.84
CA ASN A 24 3.71 -19.02 14.55
C ASN A 24 2.52 -18.06 14.52
N GLY A 25 1.30 -18.60 14.38
CA GLY A 25 0.09 -17.79 14.28
C GLY A 25 -0.03 -17.05 12.95
N SER A 26 -0.96 -16.11 12.88
CA SER A 26 -1.16 -15.30 11.67
C SER A 26 -0.23 -14.09 11.67
N LYS A 27 0.32 -13.75 10.49
CA LYS A 27 1.08 -12.52 10.25
C LYS A 27 0.23 -11.25 10.40
N GLU A 28 -1.09 -11.39 10.24
CA GLU A 28 -2.04 -10.30 10.40
C GLU A 28 -2.79 -10.46 11.72
N ARG A 29 -2.80 -9.41 12.54
CA ARG A 29 -3.55 -9.40 13.80
C ARG A 29 -4.99 -9.01 13.57
N VAL A 30 -5.84 -10.00 13.43
CA VAL A 30 -7.30 -9.82 13.46
C VAL A 30 -7.80 -10.17 14.84
N SER A 31 -8.37 -9.19 15.56
CA SER A 31 -9.00 -9.45 16.85
C SER A 31 -10.35 -10.14 16.68
N GLU A 32 -10.79 -10.90 17.68
CA GLU A 32 -12.10 -11.54 17.67
C GLU A 32 -13.24 -10.53 17.42
N ALA A 33 -13.18 -9.38 18.07
CA ALA A 33 -14.13 -8.29 17.86
C ALA A 33 -14.17 -7.81 16.41
N GLU A 34 -13.01 -7.75 15.72
CA GLU A 34 -12.90 -7.39 14.31
C GLU A 34 -13.47 -8.47 13.40
N TYR A 35 -13.21 -9.74 13.71
CA TYR A 35 -13.81 -10.88 13.00
C TYR A 35 -15.34 -10.83 13.05
N TRP A 36 -15.91 -10.67 14.24
CA TRP A 36 -17.36 -10.59 14.40
C TRP A 36 -17.97 -9.34 13.78
N ALA A 37 -17.29 -8.21 13.84
CA ALA A 37 -17.71 -6.99 13.15
C ALA A 37 -17.77 -7.18 11.64
N ARG A 38 -16.73 -7.81 11.05
CA ARG A 38 -16.67 -8.15 9.62
C ARG A 38 -17.80 -9.10 9.22
N ARG A 39 -18.03 -10.17 10.01
CA ARG A 39 -19.09 -11.14 9.72
C ARG A 39 -20.49 -10.50 9.76
N ARG A 40 -20.77 -9.69 10.78
CA ARG A 40 -22.06 -8.97 10.89
C ARG A 40 -22.22 -7.96 9.75
N GLY A 41 -21.16 -7.21 9.40
CA GLY A 41 -21.18 -6.28 8.30
C GLY A 41 -21.41 -6.96 6.97
N GLN A 42 -20.77 -8.11 6.72
CA GLN A 42 -21.00 -8.90 5.50
C GLN A 42 -22.44 -9.39 5.39
N LEU A 43 -23.01 -9.95 6.46
CA LEU A 43 -24.39 -10.40 6.47
C LEU A 43 -25.39 -9.28 6.19
N LYS A 44 -25.09 -8.06 6.68
CA LYS A 44 -25.92 -6.89 6.39
C LYS A 44 -25.81 -6.50 4.92
N LEU A 45 -24.60 -6.43 4.38
CA LEU A 45 -24.32 -6.11 2.99
C LEU A 45 -24.96 -7.15 2.04
N ASP A 46 -24.88 -8.44 2.36
CA ASP A 46 -25.48 -9.50 1.56
C ASP A 46 -27.01 -9.38 1.49
N ARG A 47 -27.67 -8.99 2.61
CA ARG A 47 -29.11 -8.71 2.63
C ARG A 47 -29.47 -7.48 1.78
N GLU A 48 -28.69 -6.41 1.88
CA GLU A 48 -28.88 -5.20 1.06
C GLU A 48 -28.68 -5.51 -0.41
N ASN A 49 -27.64 -6.27 -0.76
CA ASN A 49 -27.38 -6.68 -2.13
C ASN A 49 -28.50 -7.58 -2.70
N ALA A 50 -29.02 -8.50 -1.89
CA ALA A 50 -30.14 -9.35 -2.28
C ALA A 50 -31.40 -8.51 -2.57
N ALA A 51 -31.69 -7.50 -1.74
CA ALA A 51 -32.80 -6.59 -1.94
C ALA A 51 -32.62 -5.74 -3.22
N LEU A 52 -31.41 -5.21 -3.48
CA LEU A 52 -31.09 -4.45 -4.68
C LEU A 52 -31.23 -5.32 -5.95
N THR A 53 -30.73 -6.56 -5.90
CA THR A 53 -30.83 -7.51 -7.01
C THR A 53 -32.30 -7.85 -7.29
N ALA A 54 -33.13 -8.06 -6.26
CA ALA A 54 -34.56 -8.28 -6.41
C ALA A 54 -35.30 -7.07 -7.03
N ALA A 55 -34.77 -5.85 -6.78
CA ALA A 55 -35.26 -4.62 -7.40
C ALA A 55 -34.68 -4.34 -8.80
N GLY A 56 -33.88 -5.24 -9.38
CA GLY A 56 -33.23 -5.07 -10.68
C GLY A 56 -32.09 -4.06 -10.71
N GLN A 57 -31.57 -3.67 -9.54
CA GLN A 57 -30.44 -2.73 -9.41
C GLN A 57 -29.13 -3.47 -9.31
N GLN A 58 -28.06 -2.89 -9.88
CA GLN A 58 -26.71 -3.47 -9.78
C GLN A 58 -26.10 -3.23 -8.39
N THR A 59 -25.48 -4.26 -7.86
CA THR A 59 -24.74 -4.18 -6.59
C THR A 59 -23.36 -3.59 -6.84
N THR A 60 -22.97 -2.55 -6.08
CA THR A 60 -21.68 -1.87 -6.22
C THR A 60 -20.59 -2.46 -5.35
N GLN A 61 -20.94 -3.09 -4.23
CA GLN A 61 -20.00 -3.62 -3.27
C GLN A 61 -20.40 -5.03 -2.83
N THR A 62 -19.49 -5.99 -3.00
CA THR A 62 -19.73 -7.40 -2.65
C THR A 62 -19.05 -7.82 -1.34
N LYS A 63 -18.00 -7.10 -0.91
CA LYS A 63 -17.21 -7.43 0.28
C LYS A 63 -17.25 -6.29 1.29
N PHE A 64 -17.64 -6.62 2.52
CA PHE A 64 -17.61 -5.69 3.64
C PHE A 64 -16.18 -5.56 4.19
N GLU A 65 -15.68 -4.35 4.32
CA GLU A 65 -14.38 -4.03 4.91
C GLU A 65 -14.57 -3.36 6.27
N THR A 66 -13.82 -3.83 7.26
CA THR A 66 -13.82 -3.18 8.58
C THR A 66 -12.97 -1.91 8.53
N ALA A 67 -13.28 -0.95 9.40
CA ALA A 67 -12.52 0.30 9.49
C ALA A 67 -11.01 0.10 9.75
N LYS A 68 -10.62 -1.00 10.42
CA LYS A 68 -9.20 -1.35 10.59
C LYS A 68 -8.60 -1.91 9.29
N GLU A 69 -9.35 -2.71 8.55
CA GLU A 69 -8.92 -3.25 7.25
C GLU A 69 -8.72 -2.12 6.24
N THR A 70 -9.65 -1.17 6.18
CA THR A 70 -9.50 0.04 5.36
C THR A 70 -8.27 0.85 5.78
N LEU A 71 -8.07 1.04 7.10
CA LEU A 71 -6.91 1.75 7.63
C LEU A 71 -5.59 1.05 7.26
N ARG A 72 -5.52 -0.29 7.36
CA ARG A 72 -4.33 -1.07 6.95
C ARG A 72 -4.02 -0.87 5.47
N LYS A 73 -5.03 -0.89 4.60
CA LYS A 73 -4.86 -0.66 3.16
C LYS A 73 -4.31 0.74 2.89
N GLN A 74 -4.95 1.76 3.46
CA GLN A 74 -4.54 3.16 3.28
C GLN A 74 -3.10 3.42 3.76
N ILE A 75 -2.71 2.82 4.90
CA ILE A 75 -1.34 2.93 5.40
C ILE A 75 -0.37 2.20 4.45
N SER A 76 -0.72 1.01 3.96
CA SER A 76 0.13 0.26 3.03
C SER A 76 0.32 1.00 1.71
N ASP A 77 -0.74 1.57 1.13
CA ASP A 77 -0.67 2.33 -0.13
C ASP A 77 0.31 3.51 -0.04
N VAL A 78 0.28 4.24 1.07
CA VAL A 78 1.21 5.36 1.27
C VAL A 78 2.62 4.86 1.60
N LEU A 79 2.74 3.78 2.38
CA LEU A 79 4.03 3.21 2.77
C LEU A 79 4.82 2.70 1.56
N ASP A 80 4.15 2.15 0.54
CA ASP A 80 4.78 1.66 -0.68
C ASP A 80 5.39 2.78 -1.54
N THR A 81 4.93 4.02 -1.36
CA THR A 81 5.36 5.17 -2.18
C THR A 81 6.18 6.21 -1.42
N ALA A 82 6.09 6.25 -0.09
CA ALA A 82 6.80 7.21 0.74
C ALA A 82 8.29 6.86 0.87
N MET A 83 9.14 7.88 0.98
CA MET A 83 10.60 7.73 1.10
C MET A 83 11.14 8.15 2.47
N SER A 84 10.41 8.99 3.20
CA SER A 84 10.78 9.45 4.55
C SER A 84 9.59 9.36 5.49
N PHE A 85 9.85 9.41 6.80
CA PHE A 85 8.78 9.37 7.79
C PHE A 85 7.89 10.64 7.75
N GLU A 86 8.48 11.78 7.46
CA GLU A 86 7.75 13.06 7.30
C GLU A 86 6.84 12.97 6.06
N ASP A 87 7.38 12.56 4.90
CA ASP A 87 6.62 12.35 3.66
C ASP A 87 5.47 11.35 3.87
N PHE A 88 5.73 10.25 4.61
CA PHE A 88 4.71 9.26 4.97
C PHE A 88 3.58 9.87 5.82
N SER A 89 3.93 10.63 6.85
CA SER A 89 2.94 11.29 7.73
C SER A 89 2.10 12.33 6.98
N ASP A 90 2.75 13.16 6.17
CA ASP A 90 2.09 14.22 5.40
C ASP A 90 1.15 13.65 4.32
N ARG A 91 1.58 12.62 3.60
CA ARG A 91 0.73 11.95 2.60
C ARG A 91 -0.47 11.26 3.24
N LEU A 92 -0.31 10.59 4.38
CA LEU A 92 -1.42 9.99 5.12
C LEU A 92 -2.45 11.05 5.53
N LEU A 93 -1.96 12.20 5.99
CA LEU A 93 -2.84 13.30 6.37
C LEU A 93 -3.55 13.92 5.16
N GLN A 94 -2.82 14.19 4.07
CA GLN A 94 -3.37 14.84 2.88
C GLN A 94 -4.31 13.96 2.08
N GLN A 95 -3.96 12.68 1.89
CA GLN A 95 -4.74 11.77 1.04
C GLN A 95 -5.93 11.14 1.76
N TYR A 96 -5.75 10.79 3.03
CA TYR A 96 -6.74 10.01 3.79
C TYR A 96 -7.22 10.68 5.07
N GLY A 97 -6.68 11.84 5.43
CA GLY A 97 -7.00 12.51 6.69
C GLY A 97 -6.57 11.72 7.93
N ILE A 98 -5.54 10.87 7.81
CA ILE A 98 -5.04 10.04 8.89
C ILE A 98 -3.88 10.75 9.57
N ALA A 99 -4.05 11.10 10.85
CA ALA A 99 -2.97 11.66 11.63
C ALA A 99 -2.12 10.56 12.28
N VAL A 100 -0.80 10.69 12.19
CA VAL A 100 0.18 9.77 12.78
C VAL A 100 0.76 10.42 14.03
N LYS A 101 0.80 9.67 15.14
CA LYS A 101 1.42 10.11 16.40
C LYS A 101 2.43 9.07 16.85
N GLU A 102 3.63 9.52 17.17
CA GLU A 102 4.62 8.73 17.87
C GLU A 102 4.54 8.98 19.38
N SER A 103 4.50 7.93 20.17
CA SER A 103 4.54 8.01 21.62
C SER A 103 5.26 6.79 22.19
N ARG A 104 6.29 7.02 23.00
CA ARG A 104 7.11 5.98 23.67
C ARG A 104 7.63 4.92 22.69
N GLY A 105 8.11 5.35 21.52
CA GLY A 105 8.65 4.45 20.50
C GLY A 105 7.60 3.65 19.70
N CYS A 106 6.30 3.87 19.94
CA CYS A 106 5.21 3.22 19.23
C CYS A 106 4.46 4.20 18.35
N LEU A 107 4.04 3.75 17.16
CA LEU A 107 3.17 4.52 16.28
C LEU A 107 1.69 4.30 16.64
N SER A 108 0.91 5.35 16.44
CA SER A 108 -0.54 5.35 16.59
C SER A 108 -1.16 6.17 15.48
N TYR A 109 -2.23 5.67 14.91
CA TYR A 109 -2.92 6.24 13.76
C TYR A 109 -4.32 6.70 14.14
N LEU A 110 -4.71 7.91 13.75
CA LEU A 110 -6.04 8.46 13.94
C LEU A 110 -6.75 8.53 12.59
N PRO A 111 -7.66 7.60 12.27
CA PRO A 111 -8.43 7.67 11.02
C PRO A 111 -9.36 8.86 10.99
N ALA A 112 -9.66 9.37 9.79
CA ALA A 112 -10.67 10.39 9.58
C ALA A 112 -12.03 9.97 10.19
N GLY A 113 -12.69 10.90 10.88
CA GLY A 113 -13.99 10.66 11.53
C GLY A 113 -13.93 9.87 12.85
N ARG A 114 -12.76 9.62 13.41
CA ARG A 114 -12.59 9.01 14.74
C ARG A 114 -11.86 9.93 15.70
N ASN A 115 -12.23 9.83 16.98
CA ASN A 115 -11.61 10.63 18.06
C ASN A 115 -10.56 9.83 18.87
N LYS A 116 -10.32 8.55 18.54
CA LYS A 116 -9.39 7.69 19.28
C LYS A 116 -8.31 7.13 18.35
N PHE A 117 -7.05 7.26 18.80
CA PHE A 117 -5.92 6.66 18.14
C PHE A 117 -5.94 5.13 18.23
N ILE A 118 -5.58 4.49 17.13
CA ILE A 118 -5.37 3.04 17.05
C ILE A 118 -3.86 2.80 17.06
N ARG A 119 -3.35 2.02 18.03
CA ARG A 119 -1.94 1.68 18.12
C ARG A 119 -1.55 0.73 16.98
N ALA A 120 -0.37 0.91 16.42
CA ALA A 120 0.19 0.09 15.35
C ALA A 120 0.12 -1.42 15.65
N LYS A 121 0.44 -1.84 16.87
CA LYS A 121 0.37 -3.24 17.29
C LYS A 121 -1.01 -3.90 17.16
N HIS A 122 -2.09 -3.12 17.10
CA HIS A 122 -3.45 -3.64 16.88
C HIS A 122 -3.80 -3.76 15.39
N LEU A 123 -2.96 -3.22 14.52
CA LEU A 123 -3.08 -3.34 13.06
C LEU A 123 -2.24 -4.49 12.53
N GLY A 124 -1.12 -4.79 13.15
CA GLY A 124 -0.18 -5.85 12.77
C GLY A 124 1.27 -5.38 12.83
N ASP A 125 2.18 -6.33 12.82
CA ASP A 125 3.61 -6.07 13.02
C ASP A 125 4.25 -5.23 11.88
N LYS A 126 3.64 -5.26 10.68
CA LYS A 126 4.06 -4.44 9.53
C LYS A 126 3.89 -2.93 9.75
N PHE A 127 3.03 -2.53 10.67
CA PHE A 127 2.68 -1.13 10.94
C PHE A 127 3.42 -0.57 12.15
N ASP A 128 4.24 -1.39 12.82
CA ASP A 128 5.09 -0.94 13.92
C ASP A 128 6.22 -0.04 13.42
N LYS A 129 6.71 0.84 14.30
CA LYS A 129 7.73 1.85 13.94
C LYS A 129 8.93 1.24 13.24
N ALA A 130 9.47 0.13 13.74
CA ALA A 130 10.64 -0.51 13.17
C ALA A 130 10.39 -1.00 11.74
N ALA A 131 9.24 -1.66 11.50
CA ALA A 131 8.87 -2.16 10.17
C ALA A 131 8.60 -1.02 9.18
N VAL A 132 7.93 0.04 9.62
CA VAL A 132 7.67 1.24 8.81
C VAL A 132 8.98 1.90 8.41
N LEU A 133 9.90 2.15 9.36
CA LEU A 133 11.19 2.77 9.06
C LEU A 133 12.04 1.90 8.12
N ALA A 134 12.08 0.59 8.32
CA ALA A 134 12.79 -0.34 7.44
C ALA A 134 12.25 -0.29 6.00
N THR A 135 10.92 -0.23 5.84
CA THR A 135 10.29 -0.12 4.51
C THR A 135 10.62 1.22 3.85
N LEU A 136 10.56 2.32 4.60
CA LEU A 136 10.89 3.65 4.09
C LEU A 136 12.36 3.75 3.68
N GLN A 137 13.29 3.15 4.43
CA GLN A 137 14.70 3.05 4.05
C GLN A 137 14.88 2.26 2.75
N ALA A 138 14.23 1.09 2.65
CA ALA A 138 14.27 0.29 1.43
C ALA A 138 13.70 1.05 0.21
N ASN A 139 12.66 1.87 0.40
CA ASN A 139 12.09 2.71 -0.65
C ASN A 139 13.04 3.85 -1.06
N ALA A 140 13.73 4.48 -0.08
CA ALA A 140 14.72 5.52 -0.34
C ALA A 140 15.94 4.98 -1.11
N GLU A 141 16.36 3.74 -0.84
CA GLU A 141 17.44 3.06 -1.57
C GLU A 141 17.01 2.64 -2.99
N ARG A 142 15.73 2.36 -3.20
CA ARG A 142 15.16 2.15 -4.54
C ARG A 142 15.10 3.50 -5.24
N LYS A 143 16.17 3.88 -5.99
CA LYS A 143 16.17 5.11 -6.81
C LYS A 143 14.89 5.15 -7.64
N PRO A 144 14.06 6.19 -7.52
CA PRO A 144 12.80 6.23 -8.24
C PRO A 144 13.07 6.27 -9.74
N LYS A 145 12.59 5.28 -10.47
CA LYS A 145 12.67 5.24 -11.95
C LYS A 145 12.06 6.48 -12.62
N SER A 146 11.23 7.25 -11.90
CA SER A 146 10.54 8.43 -12.40
C SER A 146 11.39 9.70 -12.43
N GLN A 147 12.34 9.91 -11.52
CA GLN A 147 13.22 11.08 -11.55
C GLN A 147 14.19 11.04 -12.73
N PHE A 148 14.66 9.82 -13.11
CA PHE A 148 15.54 9.67 -14.27
C PHE A 148 14.87 10.11 -15.59
N LYS A 149 13.55 9.95 -15.73
CA LYS A 149 12.82 10.39 -16.92
C LYS A 149 12.63 11.90 -17.00
N GLN A 150 12.37 12.57 -15.88
CA GLN A 150 12.16 14.02 -15.85
C GLN A 150 13.46 14.80 -16.11
N ASP A 151 14.56 14.40 -15.47
CA ASP A 151 15.88 15.02 -15.73
C ASP A 151 16.39 14.76 -17.13
N THR A 152 16.06 13.61 -17.72
CA THR A 152 16.44 13.27 -19.09
C THR A 152 15.60 14.01 -20.12
N ILE A 153 14.29 14.17 -19.88
CA ILE A 153 13.39 14.93 -20.76
C ILE A 153 13.80 16.40 -20.82
N GLY A 154 14.20 17.01 -19.70
CA GLY A 154 14.71 18.39 -19.66
C GLY A 154 16.01 18.61 -20.44
N LYS A 155 16.78 17.54 -20.73
CA LYS A 155 18.01 17.59 -21.55
C LYS A 155 17.78 17.28 -23.02
N LEU A 156 16.59 16.77 -23.38
CA LEU A 156 16.24 16.52 -24.76
C LEU A 156 15.90 17.83 -25.48
N ILE A 157 16.49 18.00 -26.64
CA ILE A 157 16.22 19.15 -27.49
C ILE A 157 15.05 18.83 -28.42
N ASP A 158 13.99 19.63 -28.36
CA ASP A 158 12.87 19.50 -29.29
C ASP A 158 13.35 19.85 -30.72
N ILE A 159 13.40 18.82 -31.55
CA ILE A 159 13.90 18.92 -32.93
C ILE A 159 12.94 19.75 -33.80
N GLN A 160 11.63 19.70 -33.53
CA GLN A 160 10.62 20.43 -34.31
C GLN A 160 10.70 21.93 -34.07
N SER A 161 10.79 22.36 -32.80
CA SER A 161 10.92 23.77 -32.46
C SER A 161 12.21 24.38 -33.02
N LYS A 162 13.31 23.62 -33.04
CA LYS A 162 14.61 24.07 -33.58
C LYS A 162 14.69 24.02 -35.09
N MET A 163 13.81 23.29 -35.79
CA MET A 163 13.77 23.27 -37.24
C MET A 163 13.25 24.56 -37.88
N THR A 164 12.45 25.33 -37.19
CA THR A 164 11.89 26.62 -37.64
C THR A 164 12.98 27.73 -37.70
N GLU A 165 14.16 27.51 -37.12
CA GLU A 165 15.27 28.46 -37.08
C GLU A 165 16.16 28.45 -38.33
N GLY A 166 15.77 27.79 -39.43
CA GLY A 166 16.49 27.85 -40.72
C GLY A 166 17.85 27.13 -40.79
N LYS A 167 18.16 26.29 -39.79
CA LYS A 167 19.42 25.54 -39.73
C LYS A 167 19.37 24.26 -40.56
N GLY A 168 20.40 23.99 -41.38
CA GLY A 168 20.43 22.91 -42.36
C GLY A 168 20.45 21.46 -41.82
N ILE A 169 20.47 20.48 -42.75
CA ILE A 169 20.42 19.02 -42.51
C ILE A 169 21.50 18.54 -41.52
N GLY A 170 22.68 19.16 -41.52
CA GLY A 170 23.76 18.82 -40.58
C GLY A 170 23.41 19.07 -39.12
N TYR A 171 22.72 20.17 -38.84
CA TYR A 171 22.24 20.49 -37.51
C TYR A 171 21.17 19.51 -37.00
N LYS A 172 20.27 19.06 -37.88
CA LYS A 172 19.31 18.01 -37.63
C LYS A 172 19.96 16.69 -37.16
N ARG A 173 20.98 16.25 -37.93
CA ARG A 173 21.74 15.03 -37.58
C ARG A 173 22.47 15.15 -36.24
N TRP A 174 23.00 16.33 -35.94
CA TRP A 174 23.62 16.58 -34.64
C TRP A 174 22.62 16.52 -33.48
N LEU A 175 21.45 17.15 -33.62
CA LEU A 175 20.36 17.12 -32.59
C LEU A 175 19.89 15.67 -32.35
N THR A 176 19.71 14.89 -33.42
CA THR A 176 19.30 13.47 -33.28
C THR A 176 20.35 12.66 -32.53
N LYS A 177 21.64 12.83 -32.86
CA LYS A 177 22.75 12.16 -32.17
C LYS A 177 22.84 12.60 -30.69
N HIS A 178 22.64 13.87 -30.42
CA HIS A 178 22.62 14.40 -29.05
C HIS A 178 21.51 13.75 -28.23
N ASN A 179 20.28 13.75 -28.75
CA ASN A 179 19.12 13.15 -28.04
C ASN A 179 19.31 11.64 -27.84
N LEU A 180 19.81 10.89 -28.82
CA LEU A 180 20.16 9.47 -28.71
C LEU A 180 21.21 9.23 -27.60
N LYS A 181 22.23 10.09 -27.51
CA LYS A 181 23.27 9.99 -26.47
C LYS A 181 22.70 10.28 -25.06
N VAL A 182 21.79 11.26 -24.93
CA VAL A 182 21.11 11.58 -23.67
C VAL A 182 20.15 10.46 -23.23
N MET A 183 19.50 9.78 -24.18
CA MET A 183 18.62 8.64 -23.89
C MET A 183 19.38 7.36 -23.50
N ALA A 184 20.65 7.24 -23.88
CA ALA A 184 21.49 6.08 -23.59
C ALA A 184 22.28 6.18 -22.26
N GLN A 185 22.25 7.33 -21.59
CA GLN A 185 22.80 7.56 -20.26
C GLN A 185 21.73 7.39 -19.17
#